data_246275ed46b656b1c4a1c3c552c0a33f
#
_entry.id   246275ed46b656b1c4a1c3c552c0a33f
#
_cell.length_a   1.000
_cell.length_b   1.000
_cell.length_c   1.000
_cell.angle_alpha   90.00
_cell.angle_beta   90.00
_cell.angle_gamma   90.00
#
_symmetry.space_group_name_H-M   'P 1'
#
loop_
_entity.id
_entity.type
_entity.pdbx_description
1 polymer ?
#
loop_
_entity_poly.entity_id
_entity_poly.type
_entity_poly.pdbx_seq_one_letter_code
_entity_poly.pdbx_strand_id
1 'polypeptide(L)'
;EYLQDNNVVGIADIDTRRLTRILREKGSLNGCIIAGDDLGDADVERALQAARAFPGLKGMDLAKDVSAKETYSWNESTWKWGVGHTQLDPSEQPFHVVAYDFGVKRNILRMLVERGCRLTVVPAQTPASEVLALNPDGVFLSNGPGDPEPCTYAIEAIKQILKSELPVFGICLGHQLLALASGAKTVKMKFGHHGANHPVQDLATGVVMI
;
A
#
# COMPACT_ATOMS: atom_id res chain seq x y z
N GLU A 1 -18.10 13.82 -11.69
CA GLU A 1 -18.01 14.79 -10.57
C GLU A 1 -16.84 14.40 -9.65
N TYR A 2 -16.94 13.40 -8.76
CA TYR A 2 -15.86 13.03 -7.84
C TYR A 2 -14.49 12.79 -8.51
N LEU A 3 -14.44 12.04 -9.62
CA LEU A 3 -13.20 11.79 -10.34
C LEU A 3 -12.65 13.08 -10.98
N GLN A 4 -13.52 13.93 -11.52
CA GLN A 4 -13.15 15.23 -12.09
C GLN A 4 -12.59 16.18 -11.02
N ASP A 5 -13.24 16.26 -9.86
CA ASP A 5 -12.82 17.12 -8.75
C ASP A 5 -11.45 16.71 -8.19
N ASN A 6 -11.07 15.44 -8.35
CA ASN A 6 -9.78 14.90 -7.94
C ASN A 6 -8.78 14.69 -9.09
N ASN A 7 -9.06 15.17 -10.30
CA ASN A 7 -8.23 15.02 -11.50
C ASN A 7 -7.87 13.53 -11.79
N VAL A 8 -8.82 12.62 -11.58
CA VAL A 8 -8.63 11.19 -11.83
C VAL A 8 -9.24 10.82 -13.15
N VAL A 9 -8.43 10.28 -14.06
CA VAL A 9 -8.91 9.77 -15.36
C VAL A 9 -9.69 8.48 -15.13
N GLY A 10 -10.85 8.37 -15.75
CA GLY A 10 -11.72 7.20 -15.69
C GLY A 10 -12.10 6.69 -17.07
N ILE A 11 -12.37 5.41 -17.19
CA ILE A 11 -12.89 4.77 -18.40
C ILE A 11 -14.15 3.97 -18.07
N ALA A 12 -15.17 4.09 -18.91
CA ALA A 12 -16.44 3.38 -18.80
C ALA A 12 -16.77 2.63 -20.10
N ASP A 13 -17.80 1.80 -20.06
CA ASP A 13 -18.36 1.08 -21.22
C ASP A 13 -17.38 0.13 -21.95
N ILE A 14 -16.37 -0.37 -21.22
CA ILE A 14 -15.46 -1.39 -21.74
C ILE A 14 -15.97 -2.81 -21.39
N ASP A 15 -15.65 -3.79 -22.26
CA ASP A 15 -15.90 -5.20 -21.97
C ASP A 15 -14.93 -5.72 -20.89
N THR A 16 -15.30 -5.50 -19.63
CA THR A 16 -14.50 -5.94 -18.48
C THR A 16 -14.38 -7.46 -18.40
N ARG A 17 -15.34 -8.21 -18.90
CA ARG A 17 -15.29 -9.68 -18.96
C ARG A 17 -14.20 -10.15 -19.93
N ARG A 18 -14.13 -9.54 -21.10
CA ARG A 18 -13.07 -9.83 -22.09
C ARG A 18 -11.71 -9.47 -21.53
N LEU A 19 -11.58 -8.31 -20.90
CA LEU A 19 -10.35 -7.88 -20.23
C LEU A 19 -9.91 -8.90 -19.18
N THR A 20 -10.82 -9.36 -18.33
CA THR A 20 -10.55 -10.36 -17.30
C THR A 20 -10.06 -11.68 -17.91
N ARG A 21 -10.66 -12.15 -19.02
CA ARG A 21 -10.20 -13.35 -19.73
C ARG A 21 -8.77 -13.19 -20.24
N ILE A 22 -8.46 -12.06 -20.88
CA ILE A 22 -7.11 -11.77 -21.37
C ILE A 22 -6.10 -11.82 -20.23
N LEU A 23 -6.40 -11.19 -19.10
CA LEU A 23 -5.52 -11.18 -17.93
C LEU A 23 -5.34 -12.58 -17.33
N ARG A 24 -6.38 -13.41 -17.32
CA ARG A 24 -6.28 -14.82 -16.86
C ARG A 24 -5.36 -15.66 -17.74
N GLU A 25 -5.40 -15.45 -19.04
CA GLU A 25 -4.59 -16.22 -19.99
C GLU A 25 -3.14 -15.74 -20.04
N LYS A 26 -2.95 -14.41 -20.11
CA LYS A 26 -1.64 -13.80 -20.36
C LYS A 26 -0.92 -13.35 -19.08
N GLY A 27 -1.62 -13.20 -17.97
CA GLY A 27 -1.09 -12.58 -16.74
C GLY A 27 -1.28 -11.07 -16.71
N SER A 28 -0.58 -10.42 -15.81
CA SER A 28 -0.59 -8.94 -15.71
C SER A 28 -0.04 -8.31 -16.98
N LEU A 29 -0.76 -7.35 -17.55
CA LEU A 29 -0.40 -6.62 -18.75
C LEU A 29 -0.28 -5.12 -18.44
N ASN A 30 0.58 -4.46 -19.19
CA ASN A 30 0.65 -3.00 -19.18
C ASN A 30 -0.53 -2.40 -19.94
N GLY A 31 -1.00 -1.24 -19.49
CA GLY A 31 -2.08 -0.50 -20.12
C GLY A 31 -1.81 1.00 -20.09
N CYS A 32 -2.50 1.74 -20.94
CA CYS A 32 -2.52 3.19 -20.93
C CYS A 32 -3.95 3.67 -21.08
N ILE A 33 -4.33 4.73 -20.35
CA ILE A 33 -5.59 5.43 -20.50
C ILE A 33 -5.26 6.85 -20.96
N ILE A 34 -5.94 7.30 -22.01
CA ILE A 34 -5.87 8.69 -22.49
C ILE A 34 -7.26 9.29 -22.33
N ALA A 35 -7.31 10.53 -21.86
CA ALA A 35 -8.52 11.34 -21.80
C ALA A 35 -8.25 12.69 -22.48
N GLY A 36 -9.26 13.21 -23.18
CA GLY A 36 -9.22 14.49 -23.89
C GLY A 36 -10.49 14.68 -24.70
N ASP A 37 -10.74 15.88 -25.21
CA ASP A 37 -11.92 16.20 -25.99
C ASP A 37 -11.66 15.72 -27.43
N ASP A 38 -11.37 15.67 -28.32
CA ASP A 38 -11.18 15.25 -29.73
C ASP A 38 -10.10 14.18 -29.92
N LEU A 39 -10.25 13.00 -29.25
CA LEU A 39 -9.30 11.90 -29.43
C LEU A 39 -9.47 11.22 -30.80
N GLY A 40 -8.34 11.01 -31.49
CA GLY A 40 -8.27 10.38 -32.82
C GLY A 40 -7.31 9.16 -32.85
N ASP A 41 -7.13 8.60 -34.06
CA ASP A 41 -6.28 7.42 -34.28
C ASP A 41 -4.82 7.63 -33.80
N ALA A 42 -4.30 8.84 -33.94
CA ALA A 42 -2.96 9.17 -33.46
C ALA A 42 -2.82 9.05 -31.94
N ASP A 43 -3.88 9.34 -31.19
CA ASP A 43 -3.91 9.21 -29.73
C ASP A 43 -3.99 7.76 -29.30
N VAL A 44 -4.73 6.94 -30.03
CA VAL A 44 -4.78 5.48 -29.82
C VAL A 44 -3.40 4.88 -30.01
N GLU A 45 -2.69 5.24 -31.09
CA GLU A 45 -1.34 4.76 -31.35
C GLU A 45 -0.35 5.23 -30.28
N ARG A 46 -0.44 6.48 -29.82
CA ARG A 46 0.35 7.02 -28.71
C ARG A 46 0.11 6.25 -27.42
N ALA A 47 -1.15 5.95 -27.09
CA ALA A 47 -1.51 5.14 -25.92
C ALA A 47 -0.95 3.71 -26.00
N LEU A 48 -1.04 3.11 -27.17
CA LEU A 48 -0.51 1.76 -27.41
C LEU A 48 1.01 1.72 -27.30
N GLN A 49 1.71 2.70 -27.83
CA GLN A 49 3.16 2.83 -27.69
C GLN A 49 3.55 3.05 -26.22
N ALA A 50 2.86 3.90 -25.49
CA ALA A 50 3.10 4.14 -24.07
C ALA A 50 2.91 2.84 -23.25
N ALA A 51 1.83 2.08 -23.50
CA ALA A 51 1.59 0.80 -22.84
C ALA A 51 2.69 -0.24 -23.15
N ARG A 52 3.18 -0.29 -24.40
CA ARG A 52 4.25 -1.21 -24.81
C ARG A 52 5.62 -0.80 -24.27
N ALA A 53 5.88 0.49 -24.14
CA ALA A 53 7.13 1.02 -23.63
C ALA A 53 7.27 0.92 -22.11
N PHE A 54 6.16 0.75 -21.38
CA PHE A 54 6.20 0.67 -19.92
C PHE A 54 6.93 -0.62 -19.48
N PRO A 55 8.02 -0.50 -18.68
CA PRO A 55 8.87 -1.64 -18.32
C PRO A 55 8.21 -2.63 -17.32
N GLY A 56 7.04 -2.32 -16.79
CA GLY A 56 6.40 -3.05 -15.70
C GLY A 56 6.87 -2.58 -14.33
N LEU A 57 6.32 -3.17 -13.28
CA LEU A 57 6.54 -2.75 -11.89
C LEU A 57 7.80 -3.35 -11.24
N LYS A 58 8.41 -4.37 -11.86
CA LYS A 58 9.61 -5.02 -11.30
C LYS A 58 10.78 -4.04 -11.28
N GLY A 59 11.40 -3.91 -10.11
CA GLY A 59 12.50 -2.98 -9.88
C GLY A 59 12.07 -1.52 -9.68
N MET A 60 10.77 -1.21 -9.64
CA MET A 60 10.26 0.14 -9.41
C MET A 60 9.96 0.39 -7.94
N ASP A 61 10.69 1.32 -7.33
CA ASP A 61 10.39 1.86 -6.01
C ASP A 61 9.36 2.99 -6.14
N LEU A 62 8.09 2.63 -6.07
CA LEU A 62 6.98 3.61 -6.09
C LEU A 62 6.57 4.08 -4.69
N ALA A 63 7.00 3.37 -3.64
CA ALA A 63 6.64 3.71 -2.27
C ALA A 63 7.13 5.11 -1.88
N LYS A 64 8.36 5.48 -2.23
CA LYS A 64 8.92 6.81 -1.98
C LYS A 64 8.20 7.94 -2.72
N ASP A 65 7.60 7.63 -3.88
CA ASP A 65 6.93 8.63 -4.73
C ASP A 65 5.54 8.99 -4.19
N VAL A 66 4.85 8.01 -3.58
CA VAL A 66 3.48 8.17 -3.04
C VAL A 66 3.44 8.44 -1.54
N SER A 67 4.56 8.30 -0.85
CA SER A 67 4.69 8.55 0.58
C SER A 67 4.47 10.01 0.94
N ALA A 68 3.98 10.24 2.16
CA ALA A 68 3.95 11.58 2.76
C ALA A 68 5.34 12.22 2.74
N LYS A 69 5.38 13.54 2.63
CA LYS A 69 6.64 14.31 2.63
C LYS A 69 7.10 14.68 4.03
N GLU A 70 6.17 14.72 4.98
CA GLU A 70 6.41 15.12 6.36
C GLU A 70 5.69 14.17 7.31
N THR A 71 6.20 14.08 8.53
CA THR A 71 5.55 13.34 9.62
C THR A 71 4.28 14.05 10.05
N TYR A 72 3.21 13.31 10.29
CA TYR A 72 1.94 13.85 10.75
C TYR A 72 1.24 12.90 11.74
N SER A 73 0.35 13.45 12.55
CA SER A 73 -0.52 12.68 13.44
C SER A 73 -1.85 12.35 12.76
N TRP A 74 -2.39 11.18 13.05
CA TRP A 74 -3.70 10.75 12.55
C TRP A 74 -4.57 10.29 13.72
N ASN A 75 -5.77 10.87 13.83
CA ASN A 75 -6.73 10.57 14.89
C ASN A 75 -8.18 10.41 14.41
N GLU A 76 -8.40 10.39 13.08
CA GLU A 76 -9.72 10.15 12.50
C GLU A 76 -10.09 8.66 12.62
N SER A 77 -11.30 8.39 13.15
CA SER A 77 -11.86 7.04 13.31
C SER A 77 -12.57 6.53 12.05
N THR A 78 -13.03 5.28 12.09
CA THR A 78 -13.83 4.67 11.02
C THR A 78 -15.18 5.39 10.85
N TRP A 79 -15.72 5.33 9.63
CA TRP A 79 -17.02 5.91 9.32
C TRP A 79 -18.16 5.14 10.02
N LYS A 80 -19.08 5.88 10.65
CA LYS A 80 -20.27 5.31 11.30
C LYS A 80 -21.52 5.91 10.68
N TRP A 81 -22.54 5.06 10.46
CA TRP A 81 -23.80 5.50 9.89
C TRP A 81 -24.45 6.62 10.75
N GLY A 82 -24.91 7.67 10.11
CA GLY A 82 -25.54 8.82 10.77
C GLY A 82 -24.57 9.77 11.50
N VAL A 83 -23.30 9.43 11.62
CA VAL A 83 -22.28 10.23 12.32
C VAL A 83 -21.14 10.65 11.37
N GLY A 84 -20.75 9.77 10.43
CA GLY A 84 -19.60 9.98 9.59
C GLY A 84 -18.29 9.56 10.27
N HIS A 85 -17.19 10.21 9.90
CA HIS A 85 -15.90 10.09 10.58
C HIS A 85 -15.84 11.04 11.78
N THR A 86 -15.28 10.57 12.89
CA THR A 86 -15.04 11.40 14.09
C THR A 86 -13.55 11.47 14.39
N GLN A 87 -13.12 12.57 14.99
CA GLN A 87 -11.77 12.70 15.53
C GLN A 87 -11.77 12.18 16.96
N LEU A 88 -10.88 11.24 17.29
CA LEU A 88 -10.70 10.76 18.64
C LEU A 88 -9.61 11.56 19.36
N ASP A 89 -9.73 11.73 20.67
CA ASP A 89 -8.71 12.41 21.46
C ASP A 89 -7.46 11.51 21.56
N PRO A 90 -6.30 11.97 21.06
CA PRO A 90 -5.06 11.19 21.15
C PRO A 90 -4.64 10.89 22.60
N SER A 91 -5.05 11.69 23.58
CA SER A 91 -4.74 11.47 25.01
C SER A 91 -5.50 10.28 25.61
N GLU A 92 -6.60 9.86 24.99
CA GLU A 92 -7.39 8.71 25.39
C GLU A 92 -6.94 7.41 24.68
N GLN A 93 -5.96 7.50 23.77
CA GLN A 93 -5.42 6.36 23.04
C GLN A 93 -4.23 5.75 23.79
N PRO A 94 -4.38 4.53 24.38
CA PRO A 94 -3.37 3.96 25.26
C PRO A 94 -2.08 3.55 24.55
N PHE A 95 -2.13 3.26 23.23
CA PHE A 95 -0.98 2.75 22.49
C PHE A 95 -0.47 3.79 21.49
N HIS A 96 0.83 4.06 21.50
CA HIS A 96 1.48 4.87 20.49
C HIS A 96 2.04 3.99 19.39
N VAL A 97 1.51 4.09 18.18
CA VAL A 97 2.00 3.35 17.01
C VAL A 97 2.58 4.31 15.99
N VAL A 98 3.82 4.05 15.57
CA VAL A 98 4.44 4.75 14.45
C VAL A 98 4.16 3.95 13.17
N ALA A 99 3.53 4.60 12.19
CA ALA A 99 3.16 4.02 10.92
C ALA A 99 4.04 4.54 9.78
N TYR A 100 4.80 3.67 9.13
CA TYR A 100 5.48 4.01 7.89
C TYR A 100 4.48 4.14 6.74
N ASP A 101 4.52 5.25 6.04
CA ASP A 101 3.69 5.51 4.88
C ASP A 101 4.38 5.09 3.57
N PHE A 102 4.07 3.91 3.09
CA PHE A 102 4.47 3.42 1.77
C PHE A 102 3.39 3.63 0.69
N GLY A 103 2.38 4.43 0.97
CA GLY A 103 1.14 4.62 0.21
C GLY A 103 -0.07 4.10 0.98
N VAL A 104 -0.19 4.51 2.23
CA VAL A 104 -1.17 3.98 3.18
C VAL A 104 -2.61 4.29 2.78
N LYS A 105 -3.47 3.30 2.80
CA LYS A 105 -4.91 3.50 2.72
C LYS A 105 -5.43 4.10 4.02
N ARG A 106 -6.04 5.27 3.96
CA ARG A 106 -6.57 6.00 5.13
C ARG A 106 -7.43 5.14 6.05
N ASN A 107 -8.20 4.20 5.48
CA ASN A 107 -9.06 3.34 6.29
C ASN A 107 -8.26 2.40 7.22
N ILE A 108 -7.03 2.05 6.87
CA ILE A 108 -6.16 1.26 7.75
C ILE A 108 -5.78 2.10 8.98
N LEU A 109 -5.41 3.38 8.77
CA LEU A 109 -5.13 4.29 9.89
C LEU A 109 -6.36 4.46 10.79
N ARG A 110 -7.55 4.64 10.19
CA ARG A 110 -8.82 4.74 10.92
C ARG A 110 -9.08 3.49 11.78
N MET A 111 -8.83 2.32 11.23
CA MET A 111 -9.02 1.06 11.95
C MET A 111 -8.04 0.88 13.11
N LEU A 112 -6.83 1.39 13.03
CA LEU A 112 -5.87 1.40 14.12
C LEU A 112 -6.32 2.37 15.23
N VAL A 113 -6.74 3.58 14.86
CA VAL A 113 -7.30 4.56 15.80
C VAL A 113 -8.51 4.01 16.53
N GLU A 114 -9.44 3.38 15.83
CA GLU A 114 -10.63 2.74 16.45
C GLU A 114 -10.26 1.64 17.46
N ARG A 115 -9.04 1.11 17.40
CA ARG A 115 -8.50 0.09 18.32
C ARG A 115 -7.62 0.65 19.43
N GLY A 116 -7.68 1.95 19.65
CA GLY A 116 -6.94 2.60 20.73
C GLY A 116 -5.50 2.99 20.38
N CYS A 117 -5.17 3.11 19.08
CA CYS A 117 -3.84 3.52 18.68
C CYS A 117 -3.79 5.03 18.38
N ARG A 118 -2.95 5.75 19.11
CA ARG A 118 -2.49 7.09 18.75
C ARG A 118 -1.41 6.96 17.67
N LEU A 119 -1.66 7.53 16.49
CA LEU A 119 -0.79 7.32 15.34
C LEU A 119 0.11 8.52 15.06
N THR A 120 1.39 8.22 14.85
CA THR A 120 2.35 9.10 14.19
C THR A 120 2.71 8.46 12.85
N VAL A 121 2.35 9.11 11.75
CA VAL A 121 2.64 8.60 10.40
C VAL A 121 3.92 9.26 9.92
N VAL A 122 4.87 8.45 9.49
CA VAL A 122 6.19 8.90 9.03
C VAL A 122 6.42 8.57 7.56
N PRO A 123 7.19 9.38 6.82
CA PRO A 123 7.59 9.08 5.45
C PRO A 123 8.28 7.72 5.30
N ALA A 124 8.18 7.13 4.10
CA ALA A 124 8.78 5.82 3.79
C ALA A 124 10.28 5.72 4.08
N GLN A 125 11.01 6.83 3.91
CA GLN A 125 12.46 6.89 4.06
C GLN A 125 12.94 7.30 5.46
N THR A 126 12.03 7.43 6.43
CA THR A 126 12.39 7.81 7.81
C THR A 126 13.34 6.78 8.43
N PRO A 127 14.50 7.20 8.96
CA PRO A 127 15.43 6.28 9.60
C PRO A 127 14.85 5.63 10.86
N ALA A 128 15.29 4.40 11.17
CA ALA A 128 14.86 3.70 12.36
C ALA A 128 15.14 4.47 13.65
N SER A 129 16.27 5.20 13.72
CA SER A 129 16.63 6.03 14.89
C SER A 129 15.61 7.11 15.20
N GLU A 130 15.01 7.73 14.18
CA GLU A 130 13.97 8.75 14.36
C GLU A 130 12.67 8.11 14.86
N VAL A 131 12.30 6.95 14.30
CA VAL A 131 11.12 6.19 14.73
C VAL A 131 11.26 5.73 16.19
N LEU A 132 12.40 5.17 16.55
CA LEU A 132 12.68 4.72 17.92
C LEU A 132 12.72 5.87 18.93
N ALA A 133 13.21 7.05 18.52
CA ALA A 133 13.22 8.26 19.37
C ALA A 133 11.81 8.75 19.73
N LEU A 134 10.78 8.37 18.97
CA LEU A 134 9.38 8.65 19.30
C LEU A 134 8.82 7.76 20.43
N ASN A 135 9.58 6.77 20.91
CA ASN A 135 9.20 5.80 21.93
C ASN A 135 7.82 5.15 21.65
N PRO A 136 7.63 4.49 20.50
CA PRO A 136 6.37 3.84 20.18
C PRO A 136 6.18 2.52 20.96
N ASP A 137 4.93 2.13 21.16
CA ASP A 137 4.55 0.79 21.66
C ASP A 137 4.57 -0.26 20.53
N GLY A 138 4.57 0.17 19.28
CA GLY A 138 4.66 -0.69 18.11
C GLY A 138 4.86 0.07 16.81
N VAL A 139 5.28 -0.66 15.77
CA VAL A 139 5.51 -0.10 14.43
C VAL A 139 4.60 -0.78 13.42
N PHE A 140 3.92 0.02 12.62
CA PHE A 140 3.08 -0.42 11.52
C PHE A 140 3.73 -0.11 10.17
N LEU A 141 3.82 -1.11 9.31
CA LEU A 141 4.33 -1.01 7.94
C LEU A 141 3.17 -1.07 6.97
N SER A 142 2.88 0.02 6.30
CA SER A 142 1.67 0.14 5.50
C SER A 142 1.72 -0.66 4.19
N ASN A 143 0.56 -0.80 3.56
CA ASN A 143 0.47 -1.17 2.15
C ASN A 143 1.13 -0.12 1.28
N GLY A 144 1.44 -0.48 0.04
CA GLY A 144 2.00 0.44 -0.94
C GLY A 144 2.14 -0.19 -2.32
N PRO A 145 2.44 0.61 -3.35
CA PRO A 145 2.70 0.14 -4.72
C PRO A 145 4.17 -0.23 -4.94
N GLY A 146 4.43 -0.88 -6.06
CA GLY A 146 5.78 -1.12 -6.56
C GLY A 146 6.36 -2.47 -6.15
N ASP A 147 7.68 -2.56 -6.30
CA ASP A 147 8.47 -3.73 -5.95
C ASP A 147 9.11 -3.49 -4.56
N PRO A 148 9.05 -4.44 -3.62
CA PRO A 148 9.71 -4.27 -2.32
C PRO A 148 11.23 -4.32 -2.39
N GLU A 149 11.84 -5.02 -3.35
CA GLU A 149 13.30 -5.23 -3.39
C GLU A 149 14.12 -3.93 -3.50
N PRO A 150 13.74 -2.93 -4.31
CA PRO A 150 14.48 -1.67 -4.39
C PRO A 150 14.30 -0.75 -3.18
N CYS A 151 13.33 -1.01 -2.28
CA CYS A 151 13.09 -0.20 -1.08
C CYS A 151 14.14 -0.49 0.02
N THR A 152 15.41 -0.43 -0.32
CA THR A 152 16.54 -0.82 0.59
C THR A 152 16.58 0.01 1.86
N TYR A 153 16.23 1.31 1.80
CA TYR A 153 16.11 2.21 2.95
C TYR A 153 15.10 1.66 3.99
N ALA A 154 13.95 1.18 3.53
CA ALA A 154 12.92 0.63 4.42
C ALA A 154 13.35 -0.73 4.99
N ILE A 155 13.94 -1.61 4.17
CA ILE A 155 14.46 -2.89 4.62
C ILE A 155 15.50 -2.70 5.73
N GLU A 156 16.45 -1.76 5.56
CA GLU A 156 17.48 -1.49 6.58
C GLU A 156 16.88 -0.85 7.85
N ALA A 157 15.93 0.07 7.72
CA ALA A 157 15.22 0.62 8.86
C ALA A 157 14.48 -0.48 9.65
N ILE A 158 13.75 -1.36 8.96
CA ILE A 158 13.03 -2.47 9.59
C ILE A 158 13.99 -3.44 10.30
N LYS A 159 15.12 -3.79 9.71
CA LYS A 159 16.16 -4.62 10.37
C LYS A 159 16.64 -4.00 11.69
N GLN A 160 16.78 -2.68 11.76
CA GLN A 160 17.18 -2.00 12.98
C GLN A 160 16.03 -2.00 14.02
N ILE A 161 14.79 -1.75 13.60
CA ILE A 161 13.61 -1.78 14.45
C ILE A 161 13.41 -3.18 15.05
N LEU A 162 13.60 -4.25 14.27
CA LEU A 162 13.48 -5.62 14.76
C LEU A 162 14.46 -5.97 15.90
N LYS A 163 15.58 -5.24 16.03
CA LYS A 163 16.53 -5.43 17.16
C LYS A 163 16.02 -4.82 18.47
N SER A 164 15.03 -3.96 18.43
CA SER A 164 14.46 -3.29 19.63
C SER A 164 13.36 -4.09 20.32
N GLU A 165 13.00 -5.26 19.80
CA GLU A 165 11.92 -6.13 20.30
C GLU A 165 10.52 -5.51 20.28
N LEU A 166 10.36 -4.35 19.63
CA LEU A 166 9.06 -3.73 19.43
C LEU A 166 8.17 -4.60 18.53
N PRO A 167 6.87 -4.70 18.83
CA PRO A 167 5.91 -5.31 17.94
C PRO A 167 5.90 -4.62 16.58
N VAL A 168 6.05 -5.39 15.49
CA VAL A 168 6.02 -4.89 14.12
C VAL A 168 4.94 -5.64 13.34
N PHE A 169 4.04 -4.90 12.69
CA PHE A 169 3.01 -5.48 11.84
C PHE A 169 3.02 -4.84 10.45
N GLY A 170 2.96 -5.66 9.40
CA GLY A 170 3.00 -5.21 8.02
C GLY A 170 1.83 -5.70 7.18
N ILE A 171 1.31 -4.83 6.30
CA ILE A 171 0.25 -5.16 5.34
C ILE A 171 0.78 -5.02 3.91
N CYS A 172 0.56 -6.01 3.04
CA CYS A 172 0.88 -5.99 1.62
C CYS A 172 2.38 -5.67 1.40
N LEU A 173 2.72 -4.50 0.86
CA LEU A 173 4.13 -4.09 0.69
C LEU A 173 4.89 -4.10 2.03
N GLY A 174 4.29 -3.61 3.11
CA GLY A 174 4.90 -3.64 4.45
C GLY A 174 5.18 -5.05 4.95
N HIS A 175 4.30 -6.02 4.68
CA HIS A 175 4.55 -7.43 4.96
C HIS A 175 5.73 -7.98 4.13
N GLN A 176 5.82 -7.64 2.84
CA GLN A 176 6.91 -8.05 1.97
C GLN A 176 8.26 -7.47 2.42
N LEU A 177 8.28 -6.18 2.81
CA LEU A 177 9.46 -5.52 3.35
C LEU A 177 9.92 -6.15 4.68
N LEU A 178 8.97 -6.49 5.56
CA LEU A 178 9.25 -7.19 6.81
C LEU A 178 9.85 -8.57 6.53
N ALA A 179 9.32 -9.31 5.56
CA ALA A 179 9.84 -10.62 5.15
C ALA A 179 11.28 -10.50 4.60
N LEU A 180 11.56 -9.52 3.73
CA LEU A 180 12.91 -9.24 3.22
C LEU A 180 13.88 -8.86 4.34
N ALA A 181 13.45 -8.00 5.27
CA ALA A 181 14.26 -7.62 6.43
C ALA A 181 14.59 -8.81 7.35
N SER A 182 13.69 -9.80 7.39
CA SER A 182 13.88 -11.06 8.14
C SER A 182 14.64 -12.14 7.36
N GLY A 183 15.17 -11.84 6.17
CA GLY A 183 15.99 -12.75 5.36
C GLY A 183 15.22 -13.63 4.38
N ALA A 184 13.90 -13.45 4.23
CA ALA A 184 13.11 -14.12 3.21
C ALA A 184 13.36 -13.52 1.82
N LYS A 185 12.74 -14.10 0.80
CA LYS A 185 12.82 -13.64 -0.60
C LYS A 185 11.42 -13.39 -1.14
N THR A 186 11.30 -12.44 -2.06
CA THR A 186 10.07 -12.19 -2.81
C THR A 186 10.12 -12.82 -4.20
N VAL A 187 8.97 -13.20 -4.74
CA VAL A 187 8.84 -13.80 -6.06
C VAL A 187 7.70 -13.12 -6.81
N LYS A 188 7.97 -12.64 -8.03
CA LYS A 188 6.94 -12.07 -8.89
C LYS A 188 6.00 -13.16 -9.40
N MET A 189 4.74 -13.06 -9.03
CA MET A 189 3.69 -13.97 -9.49
C MET A 189 3.16 -13.56 -10.88
N LYS A 190 2.66 -14.52 -11.65
CA LYS A 190 2.07 -14.29 -12.97
C LYS A 190 0.88 -13.31 -12.93
N PHE A 191 0.03 -13.43 -11.92
CA PHE A 191 -1.21 -12.63 -11.79
C PHE A 191 -1.15 -11.58 -10.69
N GLY A 192 -0.09 -11.57 -9.88
CA GLY A 192 -0.03 -10.86 -8.61
C GLY A 192 -0.87 -11.54 -7.52
N HIS A 193 -0.75 -11.05 -6.30
CA HIS A 193 -1.49 -11.52 -5.13
C HIS A 193 -2.30 -10.35 -4.56
N HIS A 194 -3.62 -10.37 -4.79
CA HIS A 194 -4.50 -9.27 -4.36
C HIS A 194 -5.24 -9.58 -3.05
N GLY A 195 -5.11 -10.79 -2.56
CA GLY A 195 -5.41 -11.20 -1.19
C GLY A 195 -6.87 -11.44 -0.82
N ALA A 196 -7.81 -10.82 -1.52
CA ALA A 196 -9.21 -10.79 -1.09
C ALA A 196 -9.89 -12.18 -0.95
N ASN A 197 -9.42 -13.17 -1.69
CA ASN A 197 -9.99 -14.51 -1.73
C ASN A 197 -8.93 -15.61 -1.92
N HIS A 198 -7.69 -15.34 -1.53
CA HIS A 198 -6.65 -16.35 -1.57
C HIS A 198 -6.69 -17.20 -0.29
N PRO A 199 -6.64 -18.54 -0.42
CA PRO A 199 -6.55 -19.42 0.73
C PRO A 199 -5.18 -19.28 1.41
N VAL A 200 -5.20 -19.22 2.73
CA VAL A 200 -4.01 -19.25 3.59
C VAL A 200 -4.11 -20.44 4.53
N GLN A 201 -3.06 -21.27 4.57
CA GLN A 201 -3.01 -22.41 5.46
C GLN A 201 -2.16 -22.10 6.69
N ASP A 202 -2.72 -22.32 7.86
CA ASP A 202 -1.95 -22.40 9.09
C ASP A 202 -1.18 -23.73 9.10
N LEU A 203 0.15 -23.64 9.05
CA LEU A 203 1.01 -24.83 8.96
C LEU A 203 1.02 -25.67 10.25
N ALA A 204 0.72 -25.06 11.39
CA ALA A 204 0.69 -25.78 12.68
C ALA A 204 -0.58 -26.63 12.85
N THR A 205 -1.72 -26.07 12.42
CA THR A 205 -3.03 -26.71 12.58
C THR A 205 -3.54 -27.40 11.31
N GLY A 206 -2.99 -27.05 10.13
CA GLY A 206 -3.46 -27.49 8.83
C GLY A 206 -4.76 -26.80 8.38
N VAL A 207 -5.32 -25.89 9.19
CA VAL A 207 -6.57 -25.18 8.86
C VAL A 207 -6.34 -24.22 7.72
N VAL A 208 -7.24 -24.24 6.72
CA VAL A 208 -7.26 -23.30 5.60
C VAL A 208 -8.33 -22.25 5.86
N MET A 209 -7.94 -20.98 5.76
CA MET A 209 -8.79 -19.80 5.89
C MET A 209 -8.80 -19.00 4.60
N ILE A 210 -9.89 -18.29 4.32
CA ILE A 210 -10.06 -17.39 3.17
C ILE A 210 -10.39 -15.99 3.69
#